data_00cb86a56258c7af6ef2692ba5af6ac0
#
_entry.id   00cb86a56258c7af6ef2692ba5af6ac0
#
_cell.length_a   1.000
_cell.length_b   1.000
_cell.length_c   1.000
_cell.angle_alpha   90.00
_cell.angle_beta   90.00
_cell.angle_gamma   90.00
#
_symmetry.space_group_name_H-M   'P 1'
#
loop_
_entity.id
_entity.type
_entity.pdbx_description
1 polymer ?
#
loop_
_entity_poly.entity_id
_entity_poly.type
_entity_poly.pdbx_seq_one_letter_code
_entity_poly.pdbx_strand_id
1 'polypeptide(L)'
;MQLPTGEKICRRVINEEITAIHGVAESYLTMDGDRLTIVIVPIDKEMTADRMKKKIDKYNEKKGYRWEIQKVIVLKQNLPKLENGQVDGEAIQEMLETGQY
;
A
#
# COMPACT_ATOMS: atom_id res chain seq x y z
N MET A 1 5.53 -11.41 -3.82
CA MET A 1 4.78 -11.84 -2.63
C MET A 1 3.69 -12.83 -3.02
N GLN A 2 3.25 -13.66 -2.11
CA GLN A 2 2.22 -14.64 -2.36
C GLN A 2 1.00 -14.38 -1.48
N LEU A 3 -0.20 -14.44 -2.09
CA LEU A 3 -1.45 -14.26 -1.37
C LEU A 3 -1.90 -15.57 -0.72
N PRO A 4 -2.80 -15.51 0.29
CA PRO A 4 -3.36 -16.73 0.90
C PRO A 4 -4.03 -17.67 -0.11
N THR A 5 -4.53 -17.12 -1.23
CA THR A 5 -5.12 -17.89 -2.32
C THR A 5 -4.11 -18.65 -3.14
N GLY A 6 -2.81 -18.42 -2.92
CA GLY A 6 -1.72 -19.02 -3.71
C GLY A 6 -1.27 -18.16 -4.90
N GLU A 7 -1.97 -17.09 -5.19
CA GLU A 7 -1.57 -16.19 -6.28
C GLU A 7 -0.28 -15.45 -5.94
N LYS A 8 0.59 -15.29 -6.94
CA LYS A 8 1.83 -14.54 -6.77
C LYS A 8 1.69 -13.15 -7.37
N ILE A 9 2.15 -12.15 -6.61
CA ILE A 9 2.13 -10.75 -7.02
C ILE A 9 3.54 -10.20 -6.99
N CYS A 10 3.93 -9.44 -8.01
CA CYS A 10 5.18 -8.70 -7.98
C CYS A 10 4.96 -7.37 -7.27
N ARG A 11 5.36 -7.31 -6.00
CA ARG A 11 5.19 -6.09 -5.17
C ARG A 11 5.74 -4.85 -5.85
N ARG A 12 6.92 -4.94 -6.45
CA ARG A 12 7.55 -3.80 -7.11
C ARG A 12 6.68 -3.23 -8.22
N VAL A 13 6.11 -4.09 -9.06
CA VAL A 13 5.24 -3.66 -10.17
C VAL A 13 4.02 -2.95 -9.63
N ILE A 14 3.37 -3.52 -8.61
CA ILE A 14 2.16 -2.93 -8.04
C ILE A 14 2.50 -1.60 -7.35
N ASN A 15 3.59 -1.53 -6.61
CA ASN A 15 4.02 -0.28 -5.99
C ASN A 15 4.26 0.81 -7.03
N GLU A 16 4.87 0.48 -8.17
CA GLU A 16 5.09 1.44 -9.25
C GLU A 16 3.75 1.92 -9.84
N GLU A 17 2.82 1.00 -10.06
CA GLU A 17 1.50 1.34 -10.60
C GLU A 17 0.72 2.24 -9.65
N ILE A 18 0.74 1.93 -8.34
CA ILE A 18 0.03 2.73 -7.34
C ILE A 18 0.69 4.10 -7.18
N THR A 19 2.02 4.16 -7.16
CA THR A 19 2.74 5.44 -7.03
C THR A 19 2.49 6.36 -8.24
N ALA A 20 2.14 5.80 -9.39
CA ALA A 20 1.76 6.59 -10.55
C ALA A 20 0.36 7.22 -10.45
N ILE A 21 -0.44 6.82 -9.47
CA ILE A 21 -1.76 7.43 -9.23
C ILE A 21 -1.56 8.87 -8.74
N HIS A 22 -2.33 9.81 -9.29
CA HIS A 22 -2.27 11.20 -8.89
C HIS A 22 -2.49 11.35 -7.37
N GLY A 23 -1.58 12.05 -6.71
CA GLY A 23 -1.68 12.32 -5.27
C GLY A 23 -0.91 11.34 -4.40
N VAL A 24 -0.27 10.32 -4.98
CA VAL A 24 0.54 9.34 -4.23
C VAL A 24 2.02 9.70 -4.34
N ALA A 25 2.68 9.92 -3.20
CA ALA A 25 4.12 10.16 -3.15
C ALA A 25 4.91 8.87 -3.00
N GLU A 26 4.47 7.98 -2.11
CA GLU A 26 5.08 6.67 -1.89
C GLU A 26 3.99 5.63 -1.66
N SER A 27 4.28 4.38 -1.97
CA SER A 27 3.36 3.27 -1.70
C SER A 27 4.13 2.00 -1.38
N TYR A 28 3.50 1.14 -0.59
CA TYR A 28 4.06 -0.17 -0.25
C TYR A 28 2.94 -1.18 -0.08
N LEU A 29 2.94 -2.20 -0.94
CA LEU A 29 1.96 -3.29 -0.88
C LEU A 29 2.41 -4.34 0.12
N THR A 30 1.51 -4.74 1.03
CA THR A 30 1.81 -5.74 2.03
C THR A 30 0.53 -6.46 2.47
N MET A 31 0.67 -7.38 3.41
CA MET A 31 -0.47 -8.06 4.03
C MET A 31 -0.67 -7.54 5.45
N ASP A 32 -1.91 -7.27 5.82
CA ASP A 32 -2.30 -7.01 7.19
C ASP A 32 -3.22 -8.16 7.60
N GLY A 33 -2.66 -9.16 8.26
CA GLY A 33 -3.36 -10.42 8.49
C GLY A 33 -3.61 -11.10 7.15
N ASP A 34 -4.88 -11.34 6.85
CA ASP A 34 -5.33 -11.96 5.59
C ASP A 34 -5.78 -10.94 4.55
N ARG A 35 -5.62 -9.64 4.82
CA ARG A 35 -6.04 -8.57 3.92
C ARG A 35 -4.88 -8.00 3.13
N LEU A 36 -5.05 -7.95 1.81
CA LEU A 36 -4.08 -7.27 0.95
C LEU A 36 -4.22 -5.76 1.17
N THR A 37 -3.13 -5.14 1.61
CA THR A 37 -3.13 -3.76 2.10
C THR A 37 -2.12 -2.93 1.32
N ILE A 38 -2.51 -1.71 0.97
CA ILE A 38 -1.58 -0.73 0.42
C ILE A 38 -1.36 0.38 1.44
N VAL A 39 -0.10 0.63 1.76
CA VAL A 39 0.30 1.72 2.64
C VAL A 39 0.74 2.86 1.74
N ILE A 40 0.12 4.02 1.89
CA ILE A 40 0.32 5.16 0.99
C ILE A 40 0.77 6.37 1.79
N VAL A 41 1.80 7.04 1.26
CA VAL A 41 2.19 8.38 1.70
C VAL A 41 1.64 9.34 0.64
N PRO A 42 0.65 10.17 0.96
CA PRO A 42 0.08 11.09 -0.01
C PRO A 42 0.97 12.33 -0.18
N ILE A 43 0.85 12.99 -1.32
CA ILE A 43 1.49 14.28 -1.56
C ILE A 43 0.84 15.34 -0.67
N ASP A 44 -0.49 15.32 -0.61
CA ASP A 44 -1.28 16.23 0.23
C ASP A 44 -1.47 15.60 1.62
N LYS A 45 -0.92 16.24 2.64
CA LYS A 45 -1.00 15.75 4.02
C LYS A 45 -2.41 15.72 4.59
N GLU A 46 -3.36 16.42 3.95
CA GLU A 46 -4.76 16.41 4.36
C GLU A 46 -5.56 15.28 3.71
N MET A 47 -4.92 14.49 2.84
CA MET A 47 -5.58 13.35 2.23
C MET A 47 -6.01 12.34 3.29
N THR A 48 -7.24 11.86 3.18
CA THR A 48 -7.79 10.87 4.11
C THR A 48 -7.75 9.47 3.50
N ALA A 49 -7.81 8.45 4.38
CA ALA A 49 -7.86 7.06 3.93
C ALA A 49 -9.11 6.80 3.08
N ASP A 50 -10.26 7.39 3.45
CA ASP A 50 -11.51 7.22 2.69
C ASP A 50 -11.40 7.76 1.27
N ARG A 51 -10.79 8.93 1.10
CA ARG A 51 -10.58 9.53 -0.22
C ARG A 51 -9.60 8.71 -1.05
N MET A 52 -8.52 8.25 -0.43
CA MET A 52 -7.53 7.42 -1.11
C MET A 52 -8.13 6.06 -1.48
N LYS A 53 -8.98 5.50 -0.62
CA LYS A 53 -9.67 4.24 -0.88
C LYS A 53 -10.46 4.29 -2.19
N LYS A 54 -11.10 5.41 -2.47
CA LYS A 54 -11.84 5.58 -3.74
C LYS A 54 -10.92 5.48 -4.94
N LYS A 55 -9.72 6.03 -4.85
CA LYS A 55 -8.73 5.95 -5.92
C LYS A 55 -8.25 4.51 -6.11
N ILE A 56 -8.06 3.78 -5.02
CA ILE A 56 -7.65 2.38 -5.05
C ILE A 56 -8.76 1.49 -5.59
N ASP A 57 -10.01 1.77 -5.25
CA ASP A 57 -11.15 1.04 -5.81
C ASP A 57 -11.21 1.19 -7.34
N LYS A 58 -10.94 2.38 -7.85
CA LYS A 58 -10.83 2.61 -9.29
C LYS A 58 -9.67 1.85 -9.91
N TYR A 59 -8.55 1.78 -9.22
CA TYR A 59 -7.41 0.99 -9.66
C TYR A 59 -7.77 -0.49 -9.76
N ASN A 60 -8.40 -1.04 -8.72
CA ASN A 60 -8.83 -2.44 -8.71
C ASN A 60 -9.77 -2.73 -9.88
N GLU A 61 -10.74 -1.86 -10.09
CA GLU A 61 -11.71 -2.01 -11.18
C GLU A 61 -11.06 -1.93 -12.55
N LYS A 62 -10.16 -0.96 -12.74
CA LYS A 62 -9.49 -0.75 -14.02
C LYS A 62 -8.57 -1.92 -14.39
N LYS A 63 -7.83 -2.44 -13.42
CA LYS A 63 -6.89 -3.54 -13.66
C LYS A 63 -7.61 -4.87 -13.85
N GLY A 64 -8.70 -5.11 -13.12
CA GLY A 64 -9.46 -6.36 -13.23
C GLY A 64 -8.66 -7.60 -12.87
N TYR A 65 -7.69 -7.46 -11.95
CA TYR A 65 -6.93 -8.61 -11.46
C TYR A 65 -7.84 -9.55 -10.68
N ARG A 66 -7.41 -10.79 -10.50
CA ARG A 66 -8.15 -11.78 -9.71
C ARG A 66 -8.12 -11.49 -8.22
N TRP A 67 -7.25 -10.57 -7.80
CA TRP A 67 -7.12 -10.11 -6.44
C TRP A 67 -7.43 -8.61 -6.39
N GLU A 68 -7.82 -8.13 -5.23
CA GLU A 68 -8.08 -6.72 -5.02
C GLU A 68 -7.37 -6.23 -3.77
N ILE A 69 -6.93 -4.97 -3.78
CA ILE A 69 -6.44 -4.32 -2.58
C ILE A 69 -7.65 -4.04 -1.70
N GLN A 70 -7.65 -4.58 -0.49
CA GLN A 70 -8.80 -4.54 0.41
C GLN A 70 -8.72 -3.45 1.46
N LYS A 71 -7.51 -3.04 1.82
CA LYS A 71 -7.30 -2.06 2.88
C LYS A 71 -6.32 -0.99 2.43
N VAL A 72 -6.62 0.26 2.77
CA VAL A 72 -5.77 1.40 2.46
C VAL A 72 -5.39 2.09 3.76
N ILE A 73 -4.09 2.28 3.97
CA ILE A 73 -3.54 3.00 5.11
C ILE A 73 -2.82 4.22 4.58
N VAL A 74 -3.16 5.39 5.12
CA VAL A 74 -2.52 6.66 4.74
C VAL A 74 -1.62 7.10 5.88
N LEU A 75 -0.33 7.28 5.56
CA LEU A 75 0.66 7.77 6.51
C LEU A 75 0.91 9.26 6.26
N LYS A 76 1.16 9.99 7.34
CA LYS A 76 1.48 11.42 7.27
C LYS A 76 2.97 11.70 7.24
N GLN A 77 3.78 10.66 7.25
CA GLN A 77 5.24 10.73 7.20
C GLN A 77 5.75 9.73 6.18
N ASN A 78 7.00 9.87 5.77
CA ASN A 78 7.60 8.97 4.79
C ASN A 78 7.63 7.54 5.29
N LEU A 79 7.62 6.59 4.36
CA LEU A 79 7.79 5.18 4.70
C LEU A 79 9.13 4.96 5.41
N PRO A 80 9.18 4.07 6.41
CA PRO A 80 10.46 3.74 7.04
C PRO A 80 11.39 3.08 6.03
N LYS A 81 12.65 3.48 6.06
CA LYS A 81 13.66 3.01 5.10
C LYS A 81 14.82 2.34 5.84
N LEU A 82 15.40 1.35 5.16
CA LEU A 82 16.67 0.76 5.58
C LEU A 82 17.82 1.70 5.17
N GLU A 83 19.02 1.43 5.67
CA GLU A 83 20.20 2.24 5.34
C GLU A 83 20.47 2.30 3.84
N ASN A 84 20.14 1.23 3.11
CA ASN A 84 20.31 1.17 1.65
C ASN A 84 19.22 1.90 0.86
N GLY A 85 18.28 2.57 1.53
CA GLY A 85 17.20 3.31 0.89
C GLY A 85 15.96 2.49 0.53
N GLN A 86 15.99 1.18 0.75
CA GLN A 86 14.82 0.34 0.51
C GLN A 86 13.82 0.47 1.65
N VAL A 87 12.53 0.25 1.36
CA VAL A 87 11.49 0.29 2.38
C VAL A 87 11.72 -0.82 3.41
N ASP A 88 11.63 -0.45 4.69
CA ASP A 88 11.73 -1.39 5.80
C ASP A 88 10.39 -2.08 6.03
N GLY A 89 10.21 -3.24 5.40
CA GLY A 89 8.97 -4.00 5.49
C GLY A 89 8.66 -4.50 6.89
N GLU A 90 9.68 -4.79 7.70
CA GLU A 90 9.47 -5.23 9.09
C GLU A 90 8.92 -4.10 9.94
N ALA A 91 9.43 -2.88 9.77
CA ALA A 91 8.92 -1.72 10.47
C ALA A 91 7.46 -1.43 10.10
N ILE A 92 7.11 -1.61 8.82
CA ILE A 92 5.73 -1.44 8.38
C ILE A 92 4.83 -2.49 9.02
N GLN A 93 5.24 -3.75 9.06
CA GLN A 93 4.46 -4.81 9.71
C GLN A 93 4.24 -4.51 11.18
N GLU A 94 5.25 -4.02 11.87
CA GLU A 94 5.14 -3.63 13.27
C GLU A 94 4.12 -2.50 13.45
N MET A 95 4.14 -1.50 12.58
CA MET A 95 3.16 -0.41 12.60
C MET A 95 1.73 -0.94 12.44
N LEU A 96 1.53 -1.90 11.53
CA LEU A 96 0.22 -2.50 11.30
C LEU A 96 -0.26 -3.31 12.50
N GLU A 97 0.63 -4.07 13.13
CA GLU A 97 0.30 -4.89 14.30
C GLU A 97 -0.06 -4.05 15.52
N THR A 98 0.61 -2.91 15.69
CA THR A 98 0.38 -2.03 16.85
C THR A 98 -0.68 -0.96 16.58
N GLY A 99 -1.10 -0.77 15.32
CA GLY A 99 -2.04 0.27 14.96
C GLY A 99 -1.49 1.68 15.03
N GLN A 100 -0.17 1.83 15.07
CA GLN A 100 0.51 3.13 15.19
C GLN A 100 0.89 3.70 13.83
N TYR A 101 -0.08 4.36 13.20
CA TYR A 101 0.15 5.02 11.92
C TYR A 101 -0.76 6.21 11.71
#